data_8a77272257075a19b716df553eab1cd2
#
_entry.id   8a77272257075a19b716df553eab1cd2
#
_cell.length_a   1.000
_cell.length_b   1.000
_cell.length_c   1.000
_cell.angle_alpha   90.00
_cell.angle_beta   90.00
_cell.angle_gamma   90.00
#
_symmetry.space_group_name_H-M   'P 1'
#
loop_
_entity.id
_entity.type
_entity.pdbx_description
1 polymer ?
#
loop_
_entity_poly.entity_id
_entity_poly.type
_entity_poly.pdbx_seq_one_letter_code
_entity_poly.pdbx_strand_id
1 'polypeptide(L)'
;TLDISGAIDVAGTANLDVVDIDGAVDMATTLTLAGNADFNGDLDVDGTTNLDVVDIDGAVDMASTLVVASTINTVGITGPKTNFVGSMLISNDAGTGTLDAASNNTGFGNEVFDDLTSGDANTGVGSQALAKLTTGGDNTAVGQNALDALTTADYNTAVGANAGGALTTGAANTAVGNDAL
;
A
#
# COMPACT_ATOMS: atom_id res chain seq x y z
N THR A 1 11.57 -41.18 -37.59
CA THR A 1 12.15 -39.90 -37.17
C THR A 1 12.74 -39.19 -38.36
N LEU A 2 12.35 -37.95 -38.61
CA LEU A 2 12.95 -37.05 -39.58
C LEU A 2 13.94 -36.15 -38.80
N ASP A 3 15.22 -36.25 -39.12
CA ASP A 3 16.28 -35.43 -38.55
C ASP A 3 16.64 -34.34 -39.56
N ILE A 4 16.43 -33.07 -39.19
CA ILE A 4 16.70 -31.92 -40.05
C ILE A 4 17.77 -31.06 -39.38
N SER A 5 18.97 -31.04 -39.89
CA SER A 5 20.09 -30.27 -39.36
C SER A 5 20.07 -28.78 -39.77
N GLY A 6 19.05 -28.36 -40.47
CA GLY A 6 18.86 -26.97 -40.94
C GLY A 6 17.50 -26.38 -40.59
N ALA A 7 17.18 -25.21 -41.16
CA ALA A 7 15.89 -24.56 -40.94
C ALA A 7 14.74 -25.32 -41.64
N ILE A 8 13.59 -25.39 -41.01
CA ILE A 8 12.32 -25.82 -41.61
C ILE A 8 11.53 -24.54 -41.92
N ASP A 9 11.29 -24.28 -43.20
CA ASP A 9 10.42 -23.20 -43.66
C ASP A 9 9.07 -23.78 -44.04
N VAL A 10 8.01 -23.41 -43.33
CA VAL A 10 6.63 -23.80 -43.61
C VAL A 10 5.85 -22.57 -44.05
N ALA A 11 5.63 -22.42 -45.36
CA ALA A 11 4.91 -21.29 -45.94
C ALA A 11 3.41 -21.24 -45.59
N GLY A 12 2.88 -22.28 -44.90
CA GLY A 12 1.49 -22.41 -44.48
C GLY A 12 1.37 -22.84 -43.02
N THR A 13 0.31 -23.58 -42.71
CA THR A 13 0.07 -24.09 -41.34
C THR A 13 0.82 -25.39 -41.11
N ALA A 14 1.64 -25.44 -40.06
CA ALA A 14 2.17 -26.70 -39.53
C ALA A 14 1.21 -27.22 -38.44
N ASN A 15 0.71 -28.45 -38.64
CA ASN A 15 -0.17 -29.11 -37.67
C ASN A 15 0.66 -30.15 -36.91
N LEU A 16 1.02 -29.83 -35.67
CA LEU A 16 1.90 -30.68 -34.86
C LEU A 16 1.17 -31.06 -33.56
N ASP A 17 1.12 -32.33 -33.22
CA ASP A 17 0.46 -32.82 -32.00
C ASP A 17 1.27 -32.42 -30.74
N VAL A 18 2.58 -32.46 -30.83
CA VAL A 18 3.51 -32.07 -29.78
C VAL A 18 4.67 -31.30 -30.40
N VAL A 19 5.02 -30.18 -29.80
CA VAL A 19 6.21 -29.39 -30.13
C VAL A 19 7.09 -29.30 -28.88
N ASP A 20 8.28 -29.88 -28.97
CA ASP A 20 9.31 -29.78 -27.93
C ASP A 20 10.48 -28.96 -28.49
N ILE A 21 10.77 -27.85 -27.82
CA ILE A 21 11.81 -26.89 -28.27
C ILE A 21 12.77 -26.64 -27.14
N ASP A 22 13.98 -27.18 -27.23
CA ASP A 22 15.05 -27.00 -26.25
C ASP A 22 15.69 -25.58 -26.26
N GLY A 23 15.30 -24.72 -27.19
CA GLY A 23 15.83 -23.39 -27.39
C GLY A 23 14.81 -22.27 -27.25
N ALA A 24 15.20 -21.07 -27.60
CA ALA A 24 14.33 -19.92 -27.63
C ALA A 24 13.29 -20.00 -28.75
N VAL A 25 12.07 -19.54 -28.48
CA VAL A 25 11.00 -19.36 -29.46
C VAL A 25 10.83 -17.86 -29.72
N ASP A 26 11.11 -17.42 -30.93
CA ASP A 26 10.87 -16.04 -31.37
C ASP A 26 9.60 -16.00 -32.22
N MET A 27 8.60 -15.23 -31.79
CA MET A 27 7.34 -15.05 -32.49
C MET A 27 7.20 -13.59 -32.94
N ALA A 28 7.29 -13.35 -34.22
CA ALA A 28 7.18 -12.00 -34.79
C ALA A 28 5.81 -11.32 -34.55
N THR A 29 4.75 -12.08 -34.18
CA THR A 29 3.40 -11.54 -33.98
C THR A 29 2.77 -12.06 -32.69
N THR A 30 1.82 -13.00 -32.77
CA THR A 30 0.96 -13.40 -31.65
C THR A 30 1.11 -14.88 -31.33
N LEU A 31 1.23 -15.21 -30.05
CA LEU A 31 0.99 -16.54 -29.51
C LEU A 31 -0.49 -16.66 -29.08
N THR A 32 -1.25 -17.55 -29.69
CA THR A 32 -2.63 -17.86 -29.27
C THR A 32 -2.68 -19.24 -28.66
N LEU A 33 -3.07 -19.35 -27.40
CA LEU A 33 -3.27 -20.60 -26.70
C LEU A 33 -4.76 -20.80 -26.43
N ALA A 34 -5.32 -21.91 -26.84
CA ALA A 34 -6.71 -22.31 -26.54
C ALA A 34 -6.86 -22.91 -25.13
N GLY A 35 -5.75 -23.25 -24.48
CA GLY A 35 -5.68 -23.81 -23.12
C GLY A 35 -4.77 -23.01 -22.20
N ASN A 36 -4.35 -23.64 -21.12
CA ASN A 36 -3.47 -23.01 -20.14
C ASN A 36 -2.04 -22.86 -20.67
N ALA A 37 -1.36 -21.79 -20.26
CA ALA A 37 0.08 -21.67 -20.32
C ALA A 37 0.66 -21.97 -18.93
N ASP A 38 1.65 -22.85 -18.86
CA ASP A 38 2.39 -23.15 -17.63
C ASP A 38 3.82 -22.61 -17.78
N PHE A 39 4.17 -21.61 -16.94
CA PHE A 39 5.48 -21.01 -16.90
C PHE A 39 6.18 -21.43 -15.59
N ASN A 40 7.10 -22.39 -15.67
CA ASN A 40 7.87 -22.86 -14.51
C ASN A 40 9.02 -21.91 -14.11
N GLY A 41 9.23 -20.83 -14.86
CA GLY A 41 10.20 -19.77 -14.61
C GLY A 41 9.50 -18.41 -14.56
N ASP A 42 10.28 -17.36 -14.71
CA ASP A 42 9.79 -15.99 -14.71
C ASP A 42 9.03 -15.66 -15.99
N LEU A 43 7.97 -14.84 -15.88
CA LEU A 43 7.29 -14.21 -17.00
C LEU A 43 7.65 -12.71 -17.00
N ASP A 44 8.45 -12.29 -17.98
CA ASP A 44 8.80 -10.89 -18.21
C ASP A 44 7.93 -10.30 -19.32
N VAL A 45 7.20 -9.21 -19.02
CA VAL A 45 6.31 -8.54 -19.97
C VAL A 45 6.65 -7.05 -20.04
N ASP A 46 7.35 -6.64 -21.08
CA ASP A 46 7.74 -5.23 -21.33
C ASP A 46 6.55 -4.30 -21.64
N GLY A 47 5.40 -4.86 -21.93
CA GLY A 47 4.21 -4.11 -22.33
C GLY A 47 3.07 -4.17 -21.33
N THR A 48 1.86 -3.98 -21.82
CA THR A 48 0.62 -4.06 -21.03
C THR A 48 0.14 -5.51 -20.94
N THR A 49 -0.10 -5.98 -19.72
CA THR A 49 -0.77 -7.25 -19.46
C THR A 49 -2.25 -7.01 -19.20
N ASN A 50 -3.13 -7.59 -20.00
CA ASN A 50 -4.59 -7.52 -19.81
C ASN A 50 -5.10 -8.89 -19.35
N LEU A 51 -5.54 -8.99 -18.11
CA LEU A 51 -6.01 -10.21 -17.48
C LEU A 51 -7.41 -9.99 -16.91
N ASP A 52 -8.35 -10.86 -17.21
CA ASP A 52 -9.72 -10.79 -16.69
C ASP A 52 -9.76 -11.12 -15.19
N VAL A 53 -8.98 -12.09 -14.76
CA VAL A 53 -8.83 -12.50 -13.36
C VAL A 53 -7.35 -12.75 -13.08
N VAL A 54 -6.86 -12.21 -11.98
CA VAL A 54 -5.51 -12.47 -11.47
C VAL A 54 -5.64 -13.06 -10.07
N ASP A 55 -5.18 -14.29 -9.89
CA ASP A 55 -5.09 -14.97 -8.60
C ASP A 55 -3.60 -15.15 -8.26
N ILE A 56 -3.15 -14.56 -7.17
CA ILE A 56 -1.75 -14.56 -6.76
C ILE A 56 -1.66 -15.05 -5.33
N ASP A 57 -1.18 -16.28 -5.15
CA ASP A 57 -0.96 -16.89 -3.82
C ASP A 57 0.26 -16.33 -3.08
N GLY A 58 1.09 -15.53 -3.75
CA GLY A 58 2.32 -14.95 -3.22
C GLY A 58 2.25 -13.45 -2.97
N ALA A 59 3.37 -12.87 -2.58
CA ALA A 59 3.51 -11.42 -2.45
C ALA A 59 3.54 -10.75 -3.83
N VAL A 60 2.92 -9.57 -3.93
CA VAL A 60 3.03 -8.68 -5.10
C VAL A 60 3.94 -7.53 -4.74
N ASP A 61 5.11 -7.45 -5.37
CA ASP A 61 6.01 -6.31 -5.27
C ASP A 61 5.75 -5.36 -6.44
N MET A 62 5.35 -4.14 -6.15
CA MET A 62 5.07 -3.12 -7.14
C MET A 62 6.07 -1.98 -6.98
N ALA A 63 6.99 -1.84 -7.92
CA ALA A 63 7.98 -0.76 -7.94
C ALA A 63 7.35 0.64 -8.16
N SER A 64 6.04 0.72 -8.44
CA SER A 64 5.30 1.95 -8.70
C SER A 64 3.92 1.91 -8.05
N THR A 65 2.98 2.69 -8.52
CA THR A 65 1.66 2.89 -7.93
C THR A 65 0.67 1.79 -8.36
N LEU A 66 -0.07 1.22 -7.41
CA LEU A 66 -1.28 0.45 -7.71
C LEU A 66 -2.44 1.42 -7.97
N VAL A 67 -2.95 1.45 -9.20
CA VAL A 67 -4.17 2.19 -9.54
C VAL A 67 -5.33 1.20 -9.66
N VAL A 68 -6.32 1.34 -8.79
CA VAL A 68 -7.55 0.55 -8.85
C VAL A 68 -8.67 1.45 -9.35
N ALA A 69 -9.13 1.23 -10.58
CA ALA A 69 -10.18 2.04 -11.21
C ALA A 69 -11.60 1.76 -10.66
N SER A 70 -11.75 0.77 -9.78
CA SER A 70 -13.01 0.37 -9.15
C SER A 70 -12.83 0.22 -7.64
N THR A 71 -13.55 -0.67 -6.99
CA THR A 71 -13.49 -0.86 -5.53
C THR A 71 -12.37 -1.84 -5.13
N ILE A 72 -11.64 -1.50 -4.06
CA ILE A 72 -10.79 -2.45 -3.35
C ILE A 72 -11.68 -3.14 -2.32
N ASN A 73 -12.05 -4.37 -2.58
CA ASN A 73 -13.10 -5.09 -1.84
C ASN A 73 -12.58 -5.82 -0.61
N THR A 74 -11.69 -5.44 0.08
CA THR A 74 -11.14 -5.84 1.39
C THR A 74 -9.73 -5.27 1.49
N VAL A 75 -9.62 -4.05 1.96
CA VAL A 75 -8.31 -3.47 2.21
C VAL A 75 -7.79 -4.00 3.54
N GLY A 76 -7.10 -5.12 3.49
CA GLY A 76 -6.16 -5.47 4.55
C GLY A 76 -4.87 -4.69 4.32
N ILE A 77 -4.82 -3.43 4.71
CA ILE A 77 -3.54 -2.71 4.76
C ILE A 77 -2.87 -3.14 6.07
N THR A 78 -2.32 -4.33 6.08
CA THR A 78 -1.44 -4.82 7.13
C THR A 78 -0.05 -4.99 6.54
N GLY A 79 0.77 -3.96 6.66
CA GLY A 79 2.19 -4.10 6.41
C GLY A 79 2.95 -3.91 7.72
N PRO A 80 3.77 -4.87 8.18
CA PRO A 80 4.78 -4.53 9.14
C PRO A 80 5.84 -3.69 8.43
N LYS A 81 5.67 -2.37 8.39
CA LYS A 81 6.85 -1.53 8.28
C LYS A 81 7.66 -1.77 9.55
N THR A 82 8.93 -2.06 9.41
CA THR A 82 9.88 -2.03 10.52
C THR A 82 9.61 -0.73 11.29
N ASN A 83 9.36 -0.81 12.60
CA ASN A 83 9.03 0.33 13.45
C ASN A 83 7.62 0.97 13.31
N PHE A 84 6.67 0.33 12.61
CA PHE A 84 5.25 0.74 12.60
C PHE A 84 4.33 -0.48 12.79
N VAL A 85 4.61 -1.27 13.83
CA VAL A 85 3.98 -2.57 14.07
C VAL A 85 2.54 -2.41 14.57
N GLY A 86 1.61 -3.22 14.04
CA GLY A 86 0.21 -3.17 14.45
C GLY A 86 -0.52 -1.88 14.09
N SER A 87 0.04 -1.05 13.23
CA SER A 87 -0.49 0.25 12.87
C SER A 87 -1.11 0.26 11.47
N MET A 88 -2.07 1.15 11.25
CA MET A 88 -2.70 1.40 9.95
C MET A 88 -2.69 2.90 9.64
N LEU A 89 -2.21 3.27 8.47
CA LEU A 89 -2.23 4.64 7.98
C LEU A 89 -2.81 4.70 6.57
N ILE A 90 -3.85 5.50 6.38
CA ILE A 90 -4.40 5.86 5.08
C ILE A 90 -4.29 7.37 4.91
N SER A 91 -3.24 7.80 4.24
CA SER A 91 -2.92 9.21 4.00
C SER A 91 -2.42 9.40 2.58
N ASN A 92 -2.62 10.56 2.00
CA ASN A 92 -2.04 10.91 0.69
C ASN A 92 -0.60 11.45 0.80
N ASP A 93 -0.16 11.79 2.00
CA ASP A 93 1.23 12.10 2.30
C ASP A 93 1.76 11.05 3.29
N ALA A 94 2.83 10.37 2.89
CA ALA A 94 3.51 9.40 3.74
C ALA A 94 4.60 10.08 4.61
N GLY A 95 4.43 11.38 4.87
CA GLY A 95 5.35 12.24 5.60
C GLY A 95 5.44 11.92 7.08
N THR A 96 5.35 10.66 7.47
CA THR A 96 5.77 10.29 8.81
C THR A 96 7.24 10.63 8.98
N GLY A 97 7.59 11.28 10.05
CA GLY A 97 8.99 11.46 10.48
C GLY A 97 9.74 10.10 10.42
N THR A 98 11.00 10.07 10.71
CA THR A 98 11.75 8.80 10.75
C THR A 98 11.13 7.91 11.82
N LEU A 99 10.32 6.92 11.43
CA LEU A 99 9.67 6.00 12.36
C LEU A 99 10.71 5.20 13.13
N ASP A 100 10.65 5.30 14.44
CA ASP A 100 11.50 4.56 15.39
C ASP A 100 10.62 3.91 16.47
N ALA A 101 10.05 2.76 16.14
CA ALA A 101 9.21 1.95 17.02
C ALA A 101 7.78 2.45 17.29
N ALA A 102 7.18 3.28 16.45
CA ALA A 102 5.76 3.67 16.56
C ALA A 102 4.84 2.47 16.31
N SER A 103 3.99 2.11 17.26
CA SER A 103 3.17 0.90 17.22
C SER A 103 1.68 1.17 17.52
N ASN A 104 0.80 0.33 16.98
CA ASN A 104 -0.64 0.35 17.27
C ASN A 104 -1.35 1.68 16.94
N ASN A 105 -0.85 2.44 15.97
CA ASN A 105 -1.46 3.69 15.55
C ASN A 105 -2.49 3.46 14.44
N THR A 106 -3.57 4.23 14.46
CA THR A 106 -4.59 4.23 13.40
C THR A 106 -4.73 5.64 12.85
N GLY A 107 -4.42 5.82 11.56
CA GLY A 107 -4.49 7.12 10.88
C GLY A 107 -5.33 7.09 9.61
N PHE A 108 -6.21 8.08 9.47
CA PHE A 108 -7.01 8.26 8.25
C PHE A 108 -7.18 9.75 7.93
N GLY A 109 -6.52 10.23 6.89
CA GLY A 109 -6.62 11.62 6.44
C GLY A 109 -5.32 12.15 5.85
N ASN A 110 -5.40 13.33 5.20
CA ASN A 110 -4.23 14.03 4.69
C ASN A 110 -3.34 14.49 5.85
N GLU A 111 -2.03 14.27 5.78
CA GLU A 111 -1.04 14.72 6.78
C GLU A 111 -1.36 14.28 8.22
N VAL A 112 -2.12 13.17 8.40
CA VAL A 112 -2.29 12.58 9.72
C VAL A 112 -0.97 11.90 10.13
N PHE A 113 -0.48 12.20 11.34
CA PHE A 113 0.80 11.69 11.85
C PHE A 113 2.04 12.09 11.04
N ASP A 114 2.06 13.29 10.47
CA ASP A 114 3.13 13.74 9.58
C ASP A 114 4.53 13.69 10.23
N ASP A 115 4.64 14.08 11.49
CA ASP A 115 5.90 14.10 12.25
C ASP A 115 6.09 12.88 13.20
N LEU A 116 5.26 11.82 13.11
CA LEU A 116 5.31 10.71 14.06
C LEU A 116 6.65 9.97 13.98
N THR A 117 7.26 9.75 15.15
CA THR A 117 8.52 8.99 15.28
C THR A 117 8.39 7.72 16.11
N SER A 118 7.97 7.82 17.38
CA SER A 118 7.88 6.67 18.29
C SER A 118 6.61 6.68 19.16
N GLY A 119 5.63 7.53 18.87
CA GLY A 119 4.36 7.54 19.60
C GLY A 119 3.53 6.30 19.34
N ASP A 120 2.96 5.71 20.38
CA ASP A 120 2.20 4.47 20.32
C ASP A 120 0.71 4.67 20.58
N ALA A 121 -0.13 3.78 20.08
CA ALA A 121 -1.55 3.67 20.40
C ALA A 121 -2.38 4.94 20.12
N ASN A 122 -1.99 5.73 19.12
CA ASN A 122 -2.72 6.93 18.75
C ASN A 122 -3.78 6.65 17.68
N THR A 123 -4.88 7.38 17.74
CA THR A 123 -5.92 7.38 16.71
C THR A 123 -6.08 8.78 16.13
N GLY A 124 -5.79 8.96 14.85
CA GLY A 124 -5.96 10.21 14.10
C GLY A 124 -6.92 10.02 12.92
N VAL A 125 -8.04 10.74 12.92
CA VAL A 125 -9.01 10.72 11.82
C VAL A 125 -9.35 12.14 11.41
N GLY A 126 -8.94 12.53 10.22
CA GLY A 126 -9.14 13.88 9.69
C GLY A 126 -7.85 14.45 9.09
N SER A 127 -8.00 15.46 8.22
CA SER A 127 -6.83 16.16 7.69
C SER A 127 -6.07 16.83 8.82
N GLN A 128 -4.76 16.59 8.90
CA GLN A 128 -3.83 17.13 9.89
C GLN A 128 -4.14 16.75 11.36
N ALA A 129 -4.96 15.73 11.60
CA ALA A 129 -5.13 15.21 12.96
C ALA A 129 -3.81 14.64 13.48
N LEU A 130 -3.34 15.12 14.65
CA LEU A 130 -2.05 14.74 15.25
C LEU A 130 -0.84 14.94 14.32
N ALA A 131 -0.88 15.97 13.45
CA ALA A 131 0.17 16.16 12.44
C ALA A 131 1.56 16.32 13.04
N LYS A 132 1.70 17.04 14.16
CA LYS A 132 3.01 17.32 14.81
C LYS A 132 3.35 16.35 15.94
N LEU A 133 2.57 15.28 16.10
CA LEU A 133 2.85 14.30 17.15
C LEU A 133 4.15 13.55 16.83
N THR A 134 5.08 13.53 17.77
CA THR A 134 6.37 12.83 17.62
C THR A 134 6.44 11.56 18.46
N THR A 135 6.31 11.69 19.78
CA THR A 135 6.53 10.60 20.74
C THR A 135 5.35 10.36 21.68
N GLY A 136 4.34 11.22 21.67
CA GLY A 136 3.15 11.07 22.53
C GLY A 136 2.35 9.81 22.19
N GLY A 137 1.80 9.16 23.21
CA GLY A 137 1.01 7.94 23.09
C GLY A 137 -0.42 8.07 23.59
N ASP A 138 -1.26 7.10 23.26
CA ASP A 138 -2.63 6.99 23.75
C ASP A 138 -3.52 8.22 23.48
N ASN A 139 -3.27 8.96 22.39
CA ASN A 139 -4.09 10.11 22.02
C ASN A 139 -5.16 9.72 20.98
N THR A 140 -6.32 10.34 21.09
CA THR A 140 -7.42 10.19 20.12
C THR A 140 -7.79 11.56 19.56
N ALA A 141 -7.65 11.75 18.24
CA ALA A 141 -8.01 12.95 17.52
C ALA A 141 -8.95 12.62 16.36
N VAL A 142 -10.16 13.15 16.38
CA VAL A 142 -11.15 12.95 15.32
C VAL A 142 -11.68 14.32 14.87
N GLY A 143 -11.28 14.74 13.72
CA GLY A 143 -11.62 16.04 13.11
C GLY A 143 -10.43 16.66 12.40
N GLN A 144 -10.72 17.59 11.47
CA GLN A 144 -9.66 18.38 10.84
C GLN A 144 -8.90 19.19 11.90
N ASN A 145 -7.57 19.14 11.86
CA ASN A 145 -6.67 19.81 12.80
C ASN A 145 -6.92 19.46 14.29
N ALA A 146 -7.56 18.34 14.59
CA ALA A 146 -7.69 17.91 15.99
C ALA A 146 -6.31 17.54 16.55
N LEU A 147 -5.90 18.15 17.67
CA LEU A 147 -4.57 18.00 18.29
C LEU A 147 -3.39 18.19 17.32
N ASP A 148 -3.53 19.06 16.33
CA ASP A 148 -2.51 19.25 15.28
C ASP A 148 -1.18 19.83 15.79
N ALA A 149 -1.20 20.58 16.90
CA ALA A 149 -0.02 21.14 17.54
C ALA A 149 0.61 20.24 18.63
N LEU A 150 -0.03 19.11 18.97
CA LEU A 150 0.44 18.21 20.03
C LEU A 150 1.74 17.51 19.60
N THR A 151 2.75 17.50 20.48
CA THR A 151 4.07 16.93 20.13
C THR A 151 4.44 15.67 20.91
N THR A 152 4.42 15.71 22.23
CA THR A 152 4.98 14.66 23.10
C THR A 152 4.06 14.19 24.22
N ALA A 153 2.86 14.77 24.33
CA ALA A 153 1.97 14.47 25.45
C ALA A 153 1.05 13.26 25.16
N ASP A 154 0.63 12.61 26.20
CA ASP A 154 -0.15 11.38 26.20
C ASP A 154 -1.58 11.61 26.70
N TYR A 155 -2.46 10.64 26.40
CA TYR A 155 -3.81 10.53 26.99
C TYR A 155 -4.76 11.68 26.66
N ASN A 156 -4.59 12.37 25.53
CA ASN A 156 -5.51 13.42 25.13
C ASN A 156 -6.61 12.87 24.21
N THR A 157 -7.83 13.35 24.37
CA THR A 157 -8.96 13.04 23.51
C THR A 157 -9.53 14.33 22.94
N ALA A 158 -9.53 14.46 21.62
CA ALA A 158 -10.13 15.58 20.91
C ALA A 158 -11.08 15.11 19.80
N VAL A 159 -12.30 15.60 19.82
CA VAL A 159 -13.32 15.29 18.82
C VAL A 159 -14.00 16.56 18.33
N GLY A 160 -13.75 16.92 17.09
CA GLY A 160 -14.25 18.14 16.46
C GLY A 160 -13.17 18.82 15.64
N ALA A 161 -13.55 19.68 14.68
CA ALA A 161 -12.59 20.46 13.94
C ALA A 161 -11.85 21.43 14.87
N ASN A 162 -10.51 21.50 14.77
CA ASN A 162 -9.60 22.26 15.63
C ASN A 162 -9.72 21.95 17.14
N ALA A 163 -10.36 20.85 17.55
CA ALA A 163 -10.46 20.48 18.96
C ALA A 163 -9.06 20.21 19.54
N GLY A 164 -8.72 20.86 20.63
CA GLY A 164 -7.38 20.79 21.22
C GLY A 164 -6.25 21.35 20.37
N GLY A 165 -6.54 22.15 19.33
CA GLY A 165 -5.53 22.64 18.37
C GLY A 165 -4.44 23.52 18.99
N ALA A 166 -4.68 24.11 20.17
CA ALA A 166 -3.68 24.87 20.91
C ALA A 166 -2.83 24.01 21.89
N LEU A 167 -3.16 22.75 22.10
CA LEU A 167 -2.41 21.87 23.00
C LEU A 167 -1.09 21.45 22.35
N THR A 168 0.00 21.74 23.02
CA THR A 168 1.35 21.35 22.55
C THR A 168 1.96 20.23 23.39
N THR A 169 1.87 20.34 24.72
CA THR A 169 2.50 19.42 25.70
C THR A 169 1.57 19.05 26.87
N GLY A 170 0.32 19.50 26.87
CA GLY A 170 -0.65 19.15 27.90
C GLY A 170 -1.12 17.70 27.74
N ALA A 171 -1.09 16.94 28.83
CA ALA A 171 -1.55 15.56 28.85
C ALA A 171 -2.93 15.41 29.52
N ALA A 172 -3.61 14.31 29.24
CA ALA A 172 -4.88 13.91 29.86
C ALA A 172 -6.02 14.96 29.73
N ASN A 173 -6.07 15.65 28.59
CA ASN A 173 -7.15 16.60 28.31
C ASN A 173 -8.25 15.95 27.47
N THR A 174 -9.47 16.43 27.63
CA THR A 174 -10.59 16.08 26.77
C THR A 174 -11.20 17.33 26.17
N ALA A 175 -11.20 17.43 24.85
CA ALA A 175 -11.80 18.52 24.07
C ALA A 175 -12.84 17.95 23.10
N VAL A 176 -14.09 18.35 23.24
CA VAL A 176 -15.17 17.89 22.35
C VAL A 176 -15.96 19.08 21.84
N GLY A 177 -15.97 19.24 20.54
CA GLY A 177 -16.63 20.35 19.84
C GLY A 177 -15.69 21.08 18.90
N ASN A 178 -16.23 21.87 17.97
CA ASN A 178 -15.43 22.73 17.10
C ASN A 178 -14.71 23.79 17.93
N ASP A 179 -13.41 23.99 17.69
CA ASP A 179 -12.54 24.94 18.39
C ASP A 179 -12.55 24.80 19.93
N ALA A 180 -12.86 23.60 20.45
CA ALA A 180 -12.83 23.33 21.89
C ALA A 180 -11.39 23.22 22.40
N LEU A 181 -11.01 24.01 23.44
CA LEU A 181 -9.70 24.04 24.14
C LEU A 181 -8.54 24.59 23.28
#